data_a25229263160fa551dcbd78df1a1852b
#
_entry.id   a25229263160fa551dcbd78df1a1852b
#
_cell.length_a   1.000
_cell.length_b   1.000
_cell.length_c   1.000
_cell.angle_alpha   90.00
_cell.angle_beta   90.00
_cell.angle_gamma   90.00
#
_symmetry.space_group_name_H-M   'P 1'
#
loop_
_entity.id
_entity.type
_entity.pdbx_description
1 polymer ?
#
loop_
_entity_poly.entity_id
_entity_poly.type
_entity_poly.pdbx_seq_one_letter_code
_entity_poly.pdbx_strand_id
1 'polypeptide(L)'
;MKMLRACGICVLMLTCSQVFCGVERTQVATATGELNPQRFEFAIESGYLFGAINPPTSYEIGAEFLTARIRWGVVHDTWLRGYNQFYVSAMAEPIFRGIENHYFGFDLGMRYNLVRPGSRFVPYISGGIGAGWIDSHPEIPGGQGQDFTFNILSAAGVSYSVNDHWKINVGALYEHLSNGGQTDPNPSLNLFGPQVGMNYSF
;
A
#
# COMPACT_ATOMS: atom_id res chain seq x y z
N MET A 1 5.49 35.56 -18.41
CA MET A 1 6.59 35.27 -17.46
C MET A 1 6.03 34.25 -16.47
N LYS A 2 6.21 32.95 -16.77
CA LYS A 2 5.65 31.85 -15.94
C LYS A 2 6.72 31.40 -14.95
N MET A 3 6.46 31.58 -13.66
CA MET A 3 7.32 31.08 -12.59
C MET A 3 7.17 29.57 -12.49
N LEU A 4 8.24 28.83 -12.74
CA LEU A 4 8.40 27.44 -12.37
C LEU A 4 8.44 27.34 -10.83
N ARG A 5 7.45 26.69 -10.24
CA ARG A 5 7.57 26.22 -8.86
C ARG A 5 8.11 24.79 -8.89
N ALA A 6 9.39 24.66 -8.62
CA ALA A 6 10.01 23.38 -8.34
C ALA A 6 9.57 22.93 -6.95
N CYS A 7 8.71 21.90 -6.88
CA CYS A 7 8.41 21.20 -5.64
C CYS A 7 9.53 20.19 -5.41
N GLY A 8 10.43 20.49 -4.46
CA GLY A 8 11.54 19.62 -4.11
C GLY A 8 11.02 18.42 -3.29
N ILE A 9 11.07 17.24 -3.89
CA ILE A 9 10.93 15.99 -3.15
C ILE A 9 12.19 15.82 -2.31
N CYS A 10 12.07 16.04 -1.00
CA CYS A 10 13.14 15.81 -0.04
C CYS A 10 13.24 14.29 0.20
N VAL A 11 14.02 13.59 -0.62
CA VAL A 11 14.46 12.23 -0.32
C VAL A 11 15.49 12.32 0.81
N LEU A 12 15.06 12.02 2.02
CA LEU A 12 15.95 11.91 3.17
C LEU A 12 16.77 10.62 3.05
N MET A 13 17.91 10.70 2.37
CA MET A 13 18.93 9.64 2.40
C MET A 13 19.64 9.69 3.76
N LEU A 14 19.16 8.91 4.71
CA LEU A 14 19.92 8.60 5.92
C LEU A 14 21.08 7.66 5.57
N THR A 15 22.24 8.21 5.27
CA THR A 15 23.49 7.43 5.19
C THR A 15 23.95 7.12 6.63
N CYS A 16 23.53 5.97 7.15
CA CYS A 16 24.08 5.44 8.38
C CYS A 16 25.29 4.57 8.04
N SER A 17 26.49 5.18 7.95
CA SER A 17 27.76 4.46 7.88
C SER A 17 28.15 4.01 9.29
N GLN A 18 27.74 2.81 9.67
CA GLN A 18 28.24 2.11 10.83
C GLN A 18 29.35 1.16 10.36
N VAL A 19 30.59 1.55 10.61
CA VAL A 19 31.73 0.64 10.52
C VAL A 19 31.68 -0.27 11.75
N PHE A 20 31.11 -1.45 11.61
CA PHE A 20 31.23 -2.52 12.60
C PHE A 20 32.40 -3.43 12.21
N CYS A 21 33.55 -3.22 12.88
CA CYS A 21 34.58 -4.25 12.99
C CYS A 21 34.17 -5.17 14.16
N GLY A 22 33.47 -6.23 13.89
CA GLY A 22 33.05 -7.24 14.85
C GLY A 22 33.05 -8.59 14.17
N VAL A 23 33.66 -9.57 14.85
CA VAL A 23 33.76 -10.99 14.45
C VAL A 23 32.41 -11.44 13.88
N GLU A 24 32.40 -11.72 12.59
CA GLU A 24 31.28 -12.31 11.88
C GLU A 24 31.00 -13.69 12.49
N ARG A 25 30.10 -13.74 13.48
CA ARG A 25 29.34 -14.95 13.68
C ARG A 25 28.46 -15.06 12.45
N THR A 26 28.83 -15.93 11.54
CA THR A 26 27.95 -16.44 10.52
C THR A 26 26.78 -17.11 11.25
N GLN A 27 25.83 -16.33 11.72
CA GLN A 27 24.49 -16.87 11.93
C GLN A 27 24.05 -17.25 10.53
N VAL A 28 24.10 -18.54 10.26
CA VAL A 28 23.35 -19.13 9.17
C VAL A 28 21.96 -18.57 9.32
N ALA A 29 21.62 -17.62 8.46
CA ALA A 29 20.29 -17.03 8.45
C ALA A 29 19.33 -18.21 8.42
N THR A 30 18.61 -18.41 9.52
CA THR A 30 17.62 -19.47 9.66
C THR A 30 16.75 -19.31 8.45
N ALA A 31 16.77 -20.29 7.56
CA ALA A 31 16.16 -20.18 6.27
C ALA A 31 14.70 -19.79 6.48
N THR A 32 14.31 -18.64 6.01
CA THR A 32 13.04 -17.99 6.17
C THR A 32 11.85 -18.76 5.56
N GLY A 33 11.94 -20.06 5.55
CA GLY A 33 10.82 -20.94 5.23
C GLY A 33 9.92 -21.24 6.42
N GLU A 34 10.21 -20.68 7.58
CA GLU A 34 9.30 -20.72 8.71
C GLU A 34 8.17 -19.72 8.50
N LEU A 35 6.96 -20.16 8.82
CA LEU A 35 5.80 -19.29 8.91
C LEU A 35 6.14 -18.24 9.97
N ASN A 36 6.43 -17.02 9.55
CA ASN A 36 7.02 -15.95 10.34
C ASN A 36 6.51 -15.95 11.79
N PRO A 37 7.35 -16.20 12.81
CA PRO A 37 6.94 -16.22 14.22
C PRO A 37 6.45 -14.85 14.70
N GLN A 38 6.85 -13.77 14.03
CA GLN A 38 6.47 -12.40 14.39
C GLN A 38 4.98 -12.19 14.15
N ARG A 39 4.29 -11.68 15.15
CA ARG A 39 2.84 -11.50 15.10
C ARG A 39 2.42 -10.13 14.56
N PHE A 40 3.18 -9.10 14.89
CA PHE A 40 2.89 -7.72 14.52
C PHE A 40 3.84 -7.23 13.44
N GLU A 41 3.32 -6.43 12.52
CA GLU A 41 4.09 -5.84 11.45
C GLU A 41 3.61 -4.40 11.20
N PHE A 42 4.54 -3.47 11.06
CA PHE A 42 4.28 -2.14 10.52
C PHE A 42 4.85 -2.02 9.12
N ALA A 43 4.15 -1.29 8.25
CA ALA A 43 4.59 -1.03 6.90
C ALA A 43 4.39 0.43 6.53
N ILE A 44 5.32 0.93 5.71
CA ILE A 44 5.17 2.16 4.94
C ILE A 44 5.19 1.72 3.48
N GLU A 45 4.14 2.08 2.75
CA GLU A 45 3.97 1.66 1.35
C GLU A 45 3.61 2.89 0.52
N SER A 46 4.15 2.96 -0.69
CA SER A 46 3.91 4.04 -1.65
C SER A 46 3.53 3.45 -2.99
N GLY A 47 2.53 4.03 -3.62
CA GLY A 47 2.06 3.66 -4.95
C GLY A 47 1.98 4.87 -5.88
N TYR A 48 1.99 4.61 -7.18
CA TYR A 48 1.65 5.60 -8.18
C TYR A 48 0.55 5.03 -9.07
N LEU A 49 -0.65 5.59 -8.94
CA LEU A 49 -1.85 5.05 -9.52
C LEU A 49 -2.34 5.90 -10.69
N PHE A 50 -2.85 5.21 -11.70
CA PHE A 50 -3.44 5.80 -12.89
C PHE A 50 -4.89 5.37 -13.00
N GLY A 51 -5.76 6.29 -13.42
CA GLY A 51 -7.16 5.98 -13.64
C GLY A 51 -7.85 6.94 -14.56
N ALA A 52 -9.10 6.65 -14.83
CA ALA A 52 -9.98 7.51 -15.60
C ALA A 52 -11.43 7.35 -15.15
N ILE A 53 -12.19 8.40 -15.30
CA ILE A 53 -13.64 8.44 -15.08
C ILE A 53 -14.37 8.69 -16.42
N ASN A 54 -15.69 8.60 -16.38
CA ASN A 54 -16.56 8.94 -17.51
C ASN A 54 -17.48 10.14 -17.13
N PRO A 55 -17.42 11.33 -17.78
CA PRO A 55 -16.62 11.63 -18.99
C PRO A 55 -15.10 11.50 -18.74
N PRO A 56 -14.30 11.18 -19.78
CA PRO A 56 -12.92 10.78 -19.58
C PRO A 56 -12.07 11.92 -19.03
N THR A 57 -11.81 11.86 -17.72
CA THR A 57 -10.80 12.65 -17.03
C THR A 57 -9.76 11.69 -16.52
N SER A 58 -8.50 11.93 -16.89
CA SER A 58 -7.39 11.09 -16.42
C SER A 58 -6.98 11.51 -15.02
N TYR A 59 -6.72 10.51 -14.17
CA TYR A 59 -6.20 10.70 -12.82
C TYR A 59 -4.79 10.11 -12.69
N GLU A 60 -3.95 10.79 -11.92
CA GLU A 60 -2.64 10.34 -11.49
C GLU A 60 -2.51 10.68 -10.00
N ILE A 61 -2.33 9.65 -9.17
CA ILE A 61 -2.40 9.74 -7.71
C ILE A 61 -1.16 9.11 -7.09
N GLY A 62 -0.56 9.78 -6.11
CA GLY A 62 0.42 9.18 -5.21
C GLY A 62 -0.31 8.55 -4.03
N ALA A 63 -0.24 7.24 -3.88
CA ALA A 63 -0.92 6.53 -2.80
C ALA A 63 0.08 6.18 -1.70
N GLU A 64 -0.01 6.88 -0.56
CA GLU A 64 0.88 6.70 0.58
C GLU A 64 0.12 6.03 1.74
N PHE A 65 0.68 4.95 2.27
CA PHE A 65 0.06 4.15 3.32
C PHE A 65 0.96 4.00 4.54
N LEU A 66 0.37 4.15 5.71
CA LEU A 66 0.93 3.69 6.97
C LEU A 66 0.06 2.55 7.50
N THR A 67 0.59 1.35 7.49
CA THR A 67 -0.19 0.12 7.73
C THR A 67 0.31 -0.61 8.97
N ALA A 68 -0.61 -1.00 9.84
CA ALA A 68 -0.37 -1.96 10.92
C ALA A 68 -1.03 -3.30 10.56
N ARG A 69 -0.31 -4.41 10.75
CA ARG A 69 -0.77 -5.77 10.45
C ARG A 69 -0.64 -6.67 11.66
N ILE A 70 -1.63 -7.56 11.83
CA ILE A 70 -1.60 -8.61 12.85
C ILE A 70 -1.87 -9.97 12.20
N ARG A 71 -0.98 -10.93 12.42
CA ARG A 71 -1.17 -12.31 11.98
C ARG A 71 -2.21 -13.02 12.85
N TRP A 72 -3.17 -13.72 12.22
CA TRP A 72 -4.23 -14.41 12.95
C TRP A 72 -4.42 -15.88 12.56
N GLY A 73 -3.95 -16.32 11.40
CA GLY A 73 -4.14 -17.69 10.94
C GLY A 73 -2.95 -18.20 10.13
N VAL A 74 -2.66 -19.48 10.22
CA VAL A 74 -1.54 -20.15 9.55
C VAL A 74 -2.03 -21.43 8.87
N VAL A 75 -1.57 -21.67 7.64
CA VAL A 75 -1.82 -22.89 6.86
C VAL A 75 -0.49 -23.63 6.67
N HIS A 76 -0.40 -24.88 7.11
CA HIS A 76 0.87 -25.62 7.18
C HIS A 76 1.11 -26.56 5.99
N ASP A 77 0.20 -27.48 5.71
CA ASP A 77 0.49 -28.71 4.97
C ASP A 77 -0.13 -28.79 3.57
N THR A 78 -0.23 -27.65 2.88
CA THR A 78 -0.80 -27.59 1.53
C THR A 78 0.06 -26.75 0.59
N TRP A 79 -0.27 -26.78 -0.69
CA TRP A 79 0.31 -25.87 -1.69
C TRP A 79 0.02 -24.40 -1.38
N LEU A 80 -0.99 -24.13 -0.53
CA LEU A 80 -1.33 -22.81 0.03
C LEU A 80 -0.59 -22.50 1.33
N ARG A 81 0.49 -23.22 1.66
CA ARG A 81 1.25 -22.93 2.89
C ARG A 81 1.54 -21.45 3.03
N GLY A 82 1.14 -20.86 4.18
CA GLY A 82 1.24 -19.41 4.37
C GLY A 82 0.52 -18.93 5.63
N TYR A 83 0.28 -17.64 5.70
CA TYR A 83 -0.43 -17.03 6.83
C TYR A 83 -1.29 -15.84 6.42
N ASN A 84 -2.34 -15.63 7.20
CA ASN A 84 -3.23 -14.47 7.09
C ASN A 84 -2.78 -13.35 8.02
N GLN A 85 -3.00 -12.13 7.58
CA GLN A 85 -2.90 -10.92 8.39
C GLN A 85 -4.17 -10.10 8.23
N PHE A 86 -4.70 -9.59 9.34
CA PHE A 86 -5.57 -8.41 9.31
C PHE A 86 -4.70 -7.16 9.25
N TYR A 87 -5.20 -6.13 8.61
CA TYR A 87 -4.53 -4.85 8.57
C TYR A 87 -5.49 -3.67 8.75
N VAL A 88 -4.92 -2.58 9.23
CA VAL A 88 -5.48 -1.24 9.17
C VAL A 88 -4.44 -0.31 8.54
N SER A 89 -4.85 0.49 7.58
CA SER A 89 -4.01 1.47 6.91
C SER A 89 -4.60 2.88 7.06
N ALA A 90 -3.76 3.83 7.40
CA ALA A 90 -4.03 5.24 7.15
C ALA A 90 -3.51 5.59 5.76
N MET A 91 -4.25 6.42 5.04
CA MET A 91 -4.00 6.74 3.64
C MET A 91 -3.88 8.25 3.47
N ALA A 92 -2.91 8.68 2.67
CA ALA A 92 -2.75 10.06 2.22
C ALA A 92 -2.41 10.05 0.72
N GLU A 93 -3.27 10.62 -0.11
CA GLU A 93 -3.18 10.49 -1.54
C GLU A 93 -3.25 11.86 -2.24
N PRO A 94 -2.08 12.49 -2.47
CA PRO A 94 -2.01 13.66 -3.33
C PRO A 94 -2.40 13.29 -4.77
N ILE A 95 -3.32 14.05 -5.35
CA ILE A 95 -3.78 13.91 -6.73
C ILE A 95 -2.96 14.85 -7.60
N PHE A 96 -2.06 14.29 -8.41
CA PHE A 96 -1.18 15.06 -9.28
C PHE A 96 -1.89 15.51 -10.57
N ARG A 97 -2.87 14.73 -10.98
CA ARG A 97 -3.75 14.97 -12.10
C ARG A 97 -5.14 14.46 -11.77
N GLY A 98 -6.14 15.28 -11.96
CA GLY A 98 -7.54 14.99 -11.65
C GLY A 98 -8.32 16.30 -11.49
N ILE A 99 -9.55 16.18 -11.04
CA ILE A 99 -10.41 17.30 -10.69
C ILE A 99 -10.13 17.73 -9.26
N GLU A 100 -10.05 16.76 -8.36
CA GLU A 100 -9.73 16.93 -6.95
C GLU A 100 -8.20 17.00 -6.75
N ASN A 101 -7.76 17.45 -5.55
CA ASN A 101 -6.35 17.64 -5.24
C ASN A 101 -5.78 16.59 -4.27
N HIS A 102 -6.62 16.00 -3.42
CA HIS A 102 -6.18 15.04 -2.43
C HIS A 102 -7.30 14.17 -1.90
N TYR A 103 -6.91 12.99 -1.39
CA TYR A 103 -7.74 12.10 -0.61
C TYR A 103 -7.02 11.72 0.68
N PHE A 104 -7.76 11.67 1.80
CA PHE A 104 -7.28 11.14 3.07
C PHE A 104 -8.28 10.14 3.61
N GLY A 105 -7.80 8.98 4.03
CA GLY A 105 -8.71 7.95 4.47
C GLY A 105 -8.05 6.87 5.30
N PHE A 106 -8.83 5.83 5.52
CA PHE A 106 -8.36 4.59 6.12
C PHE A 106 -8.96 3.40 5.39
N ASP A 107 -8.28 2.28 5.50
CA ASP A 107 -8.69 0.99 4.93
C ASP A 107 -8.49 -0.12 5.97
N LEU A 108 -9.42 -1.06 6.00
CA LEU A 108 -9.37 -2.27 6.82
C LEU A 108 -9.44 -3.48 5.90
N GLY A 109 -8.56 -4.42 6.08
CA GLY A 109 -8.55 -5.56 5.18
C GLY A 109 -7.78 -6.76 5.67
N MET A 110 -7.56 -7.66 4.72
CA MET A 110 -6.86 -8.91 4.91
C MET A 110 -5.77 -9.08 3.87
N ARG A 111 -4.66 -9.68 4.30
CA ARG A 111 -3.55 -10.06 3.43
C ARG A 111 -3.23 -11.53 3.67
N TYR A 112 -3.06 -12.27 2.58
CA TYR A 112 -2.56 -13.64 2.58
C TYR A 112 -1.14 -13.67 2.01
N ASN A 113 -0.22 -14.32 2.74
CA ASN A 113 1.18 -14.43 2.41
C ASN A 113 1.50 -15.90 2.15
N LEU A 114 1.96 -16.23 0.94
CA LEU A 114 2.34 -17.58 0.52
C LEU A 114 3.81 -17.84 0.87
N VAL A 115 4.08 -18.73 1.81
CA VAL A 115 5.42 -19.01 2.31
C VAL A 115 5.94 -20.33 1.77
N ARG A 116 7.09 -20.31 1.12
CA ARG A 116 7.81 -21.49 0.65
C ARG A 116 9.01 -21.77 1.55
N PRO A 117 9.23 -23.03 1.99
CA PRO A 117 10.42 -23.39 2.78
C PRO A 117 11.71 -22.97 2.09
N GLY A 118 12.60 -22.31 2.81
CA GLY A 118 13.89 -21.84 2.28
C GLY A 118 13.84 -20.63 1.35
N SER A 119 12.66 -20.08 1.04
CA SER A 119 12.51 -18.91 0.17
C SER A 119 12.45 -17.61 0.97
N ARG A 120 13.19 -16.61 0.51
CA ARG A 120 13.05 -15.23 0.98
C ARG A 120 11.95 -14.47 0.25
N PHE A 121 11.44 -15.02 -0.86
CA PHE A 121 10.36 -14.41 -1.63
C PHE A 121 9.01 -14.95 -1.13
N VAL A 122 8.15 -14.06 -0.72
CA VAL A 122 6.83 -14.35 -0.17
C VAL A 122 5.77 -13.64 -1.02
N PRO A 123 5.19 -14.32 -2.00
CA PRO A 123 4.05 -13.78 -2.74
C PRO A 123 2.89 -13.46 -1.83
N TYR A 124 2.15 -12.41 -2.15
CA TYR A 124 0.97 -12.02 -1.38
C TYR A 124 -0.18 -11.54 -2.27
N ILE A 125 -1.38 -11.64 -1.70
CA ILE A 125 -2.57 -10.95 -2.15
C ILE A 125 -3.20 -10.24 -0.96
N SER A 126 -3.82 -9.10 -1.18
CA SER A 126 -4.56 -8.38 -0.15
C SER A 126 -5.81 -7.73 -0.73
N GLY A 127 -6.79 -7.47 0.14
CA GLY A 127 -7.96 -6.71 -0.19
C GLY A 127 -8.58 -6.11 1.06
N GLY A 128 -9.17 -4.94 0.90
CA GLY A 128 -9.77 -4.20 1.99
C GLY A 128 -10.83 -3.23 1.52
N ILE A 129 -11.50 -2.65 2.49
CA ILE A 129 -12.52 -1.62 2.30
C ILE A 129 -12.32 -0.53 3.36
N GLY A 130 -12.64 0.67 2.98
CA GLY A 130 -12.52 1.80 3.89
C GLY A 130 -13.33 3.02 3.47
N ALA A 131 -12.99 4.12 4.07
CA ALA A 131 -13.62 5.40 3.80
C ALA A 131 -12.65 6.55 4.06
N GLY A 132 -12.96 7.70 3.51
CA GLY A 132 -12.16 8.90 3.68
C GLY A 132 -12.84 10.15 3.15
N TRP A 133 -12.03 11.15 2.97
CA TRP A 133 -12.45 12.47 2.51
C TRP A 133 -11.59 12.91 1.33
N ILE A 134 -12.26 13.25 0.24
CA ILE A 134 -11.71 13.89 -0.94
C ILE A 134 -12.16 15.36 -0.94
N ASP A 135 -11.40 16.25 -1.54
CA ASP A 135 -11.85 17.61 -1.77
C ASP A 135 -12.76 17.66 -3.01
N SER A 136 -14.04 17.35 -2.82
CA SER A 136 -14.99 17.19 -3.91
C SER A 136 -15.30 18.51 -4.66
N HIS A 137 -15.54 18.39 -5.97
CA HIS A 137 -15.89 19.50 -6.86
C HIS A 137 -17.14 19.16 -7.70
N PRO A 138 -18.34 19.10 -7.07
CA PRO A 138 -19.56 18.71 -7.78
C PRO A 138 -19.96 19.66 -8.91
N GLU A 139 -19.46 20.89 -8.90
CA GLU A 139 -19.68 21.91 -9.94
C GLU A 139 -18.87 21.64 -11.22
N ILE A 140 -17.84 20.77 -11.15
CA ILE A 140 -16.99 20.40 -12.29
C ILE A 140 -17.50 19.10 -12.89
N PRO A 141 -17.78 19.01 -14.20
CA PRO A 141 -18.19 17.76 -14.83
C PRO A 141 -17.18 16.62 -14.60
N GLY A 142 -17.58 15.57 -13.90
CA GLY A 142 -16.74 14.43 -13.51
C GLY A 142 -16.15 14.52 -12.10
N GLY A 143 -16.38 15.60 -11.35
CA GLY A 143 -15.99 15.70 -9.95
C GLY A 143 -16.91 14.87 -9.04
N GLN A 144 -16.43 14.54 -7.84
CA GLN A 144 -17.22 13.85 -6.81
C GLN A 144 -18.28 14.76 -6.24
N GLY A 145 -19.47 14.20 -5.94
CA GLY A 145 -20.62 14.93 -5.43
C GLY A 145 -20.53 15.31 -3.95
N GLN A 146 -19.63 14.71 -3.21
CA GLN A 146 -19.41 14.98 -1.78
C GLN A 146 -18.00 14.57 -1.36
N ASP A 147 -17.52 15.15 -0.25
CA ASP A 147 -16.19 14.88 0.28
C ASP A 147 -16.04 13.47 0.84
N PHE A 148 -17.05 12.98 1.55
CA PHE A 148 -17.01 11.64 2.13
C PHE A 148 -17.18 10.58 1.05
N THR A 149 -16.16 9.70 0.92
CA THR A 149 -16.13 8.62 -0.07
C THR A 149 -15.70 7.30 0.57
N PHE A 150 -16.08 6.21 -0.07
CA PHE A 150 -15.60 4.87 0.25
C PHE A 150 -14.44 4.50 -0.66
N ASN A 151 -13.52 3.67 -0.13
CA ASN A 151 -12.49 3.03 -0.92
C ASN A 151 -12.63 1.50 -0.90
N ILE A 152 -12.18 0.86 -1.97
CA ILE A 152 -11.97 -0.57 -2.06
C ILE A 152 -10.57 -0.78 -2.60
N LEU A 153 -9.72 -1.46 -1.84
CA LEU A 153 -8.35 -1.75 -2.23
C LEU A 153 -8.16 -3.22 -2.56
N SER A 154 -7.32 -3.51 -3.55
CA SER A 154 -6.84 -4.85 -3.83
C SER A 154 -5.40 -4.78 -4.31
N ALA A 155 -4.52 -5.60 -3.74
CA ALA A 155 -3.13 -5.63 -4.16
C ALA A 155 -2.62 -7.07 -4.30
N ALA A 156 -1.64 -7.23 -5.19
CA ALA A 156 -0.88 -8.46 -5.33
C ALA A 156 0.59 -8.14 -5.58
N GLY A 157 1.48 -8.94 -5.01
CA GLY A 157 2.90 -8.68 -5.15
C GLY A 157 3.77 -9.74 -4.49
N VAL A 158 5.02 -9.36 -4.25
CA VAL A 158 6.02 -10.19 -3.60
C VAL A 158 6.73 -9.37 -2.52
N SER A 159 6.84 -9.95 -1.32
CA SER A 159 7.70 -9.46 -0.26
C SER A 159 9.04 -10.20 -0.31
N TYR A 160 10.14 -9.47 -0.24
CA TYR A 160 11.48 -10.02 -0.08
C TYR A 160 11.93 -9.85 1.38
N SER A 161 12.20 -10.95 2.09
CA SER A 161 12.72 -10.93 3.45
C SER A 161 14.20 -10.58 3.43
N VAL A 162 14.56 -9.37 3.86
CA VAL A 162 15.95 -8.91 4.00
C VAL A 162 16.61 -9.63 5.19
N ASN A 163 15.88 -9.69 6.32
CA ASN A 163 16.25 -10.44 7.52
C ASN A 163 14.96 -10.84 8.28
N ASP A 164 15.07 -11.25 9.54
CA ASP A 164 13.94 -11.74 10.33
C ASP A 164 12.91 -10.64 10.66
N HIS A 165 13.30 -9.38 10.59
CA HIS A 165 12.44 -8.23 10.91
C HIS A 165 12.03 -7.44 9.67
N TRP A 166 12.92 -7.24 8.70
CA TRP A 166 12.72 -6.35 7.58
C TRP A 166 12.34 -7.08 6.29
N LYS A 167 11.30 -6.56 5.62
CA LYS A 167 10.90 -6.99 4.28
C LYS A 167 10.71 -5.80 3.36
N ILE A 168 10.96 -6.00 2.09
CA ILE A 168 10.65 -5.06 1.02
C ILE A 168 9.51 -5.65 0.20
N ASN A 169 8.47 -4.87 -0.07
CA ASN A 169 7.35 -5.24 -0.92
C ASN A 169 7.46 -4.59 -2.29
N VAL A 170 7.14 -5.34 -3.32
CA VAL A 170 6.90 -4.82 -4.67
C VAL A 170 5.64 -5.48 -5.21
N GLY A 171 4.73 -4.70 -5.77
CA GLY A 171 3.47 -5.22 -6.26
C GLY A 171 2.72 -4.24 -7.14
N ALA A 172 1.46 -4.58 -7.35
CA ALA A 172 0.48 -3.74 -8.01
C ALA A 172 -0.72 -3.52 -7.08
N LEU A 173 -1.26 -2.32 -7.12
CA LEU A 173 -2.40 -1.87 -6.34
C LEU A 173 -3.52 -1.48 -7.29
N TYR A 174 -4.73 -1.90 -6.98
CA TYR A 174 -5.98 -1.38 -7.52
C TYR A 174 -6.75 -0.68 -6.41
N GLU A 175 -7.30 0.46 -6.74
CA GLU A 175 -8.17 1.24 -5.88
C GLU A 175 -9.43 1.67 -6.60
N HIS A 176 -10.54 1.61 -5.89
CA HIS A 176 -11.82 2.17 -6.30
C HIS A 176 -12.28 3.19 -5.27
N LEU A 177 -12.54 4.41 -5.74
CA LEU A 177 -13.13 5.49 -4.93
C LEU A 177 -14.53 5.83 -5.44
N SER A 178 -15.51 5.91 -4.55
CA SER A 178 -16.87 6.34 -4.86
C SER A 178 -17.61 6.81 -3.62
N ASN A 179 -18.61 7.66 -3.79
CA ASN A 179 -19.48 8.06 -2.68
C ASN A 179 -20.61 7.06 -2.39
N GLY A 180 -20.59 5.88 -3.05
CA GLY A 180 -21.61 4.85 -2.88
C GLY A 180 -23.01 5.25 -3.42
N GLY A 181 -23.10 6.26 -4.26
CA GLY A 181 -24.36 6.79 -4.79
C GLY A 181 -25.18 7.59 -3.76
N GLN A 182 -24.54 8.09 -2.69
CA GLN A 182 -25.21 8.89 -1.68
C GLN A 182 -25.56 10.29 -2.17
N THR A 183 -24.76 10.82 -3.09
CA THR A 183 -24.93 12.17 -3.67
C THR A 183 -24.47 12.16 -5.11
N ASP A 184 -25.24 12.81 -6.00
CA ASP A 184 -24.80 13.02 -7.39
C ASP A 184 -23.91 14.28 -7.49
N PRO A 185 -22.89 14.25 -8.37
CA PRO A 185 -22.45 13.14 -9.19
C PRO A 185 -21.60 12.10 -8.41
N ASN A 186 -21.61 10.84 -8.88
CA ASN A 186 -20.75 9.77 -8.36
C ASN A 186 -19.96 9.13 -9.53
N PRO A 187 -18.87 9.74 -9.98
CA PRO A 187 -18.13 9.31 -11.17
C PRO A 187 -17.36 8.00 -11.01
N SER A 188 -17.28 7.42 -9.83
CA SER A 188 -16.61 6.13 -9.56
C SER A 188 -15.21 6.04 -10.16
N LEU A 189 -14.21 6.50 -9.43
CA LEU A 189 -12.83 6.51 -9.87
C LEU A 189 -12.19 5.13 -9.68
N ASN A 190 -11.62 4.57 -10.74
CA ASN A 190 -10.89 3.30 -10.73
C ASN A 190 -9.43 3.56 -11.07
N LEU A 191 -8.54 3.17 -10.19
CA LEU A 191 -7.11 3.44 -10.24
C LEU A 191 -6.33 2.13 -10.20
N PHE A 192 -5.21 2.09 -10.90
CA PHE A 192 -4.31 0.94 -10.89
C PHE A 192 -2.86 1.41 -11.09
N GLY A 193 -1.90 0.77 -10.40
CA GLY A 193 -0.51 1.09 -10.58
C GLY A 193 0.46 0.27 -9.74
N PRO A 194 1.77 0.53 -9.88
CA PRO A 194 2.80 -0.10 -9.07
C PRO A 194 2.75 0.37 -7.62
N GLN A 195 3.14 -0.53 -6.71
CA GLN A 195 3.32 -0.26 -5.29
C GLN A 195 4.66 -0.82 -4.82
N VAL A 196 5.34 -0.05 -3.97
CA VAL A 196 6.53 -0.49 -3.24
C VAL A 196 6.36 -0.19 -1.76
N GLY A 197 7.06 -0.92 -0.90
CA GLY A 197 6.98 -0.65 0.52
C GLY A 197 8.04 -1.37 1.32
N MET A 198 8.11 -1.01 2.59
CA MET A 198 9.00 -1.61 3.56
C MET A 198 8.23 -1.95 4.83
N ASN A 199 8.43 -3.17 5.32
CA ASN A 199 7.76 -3.70 6.51
C ASN A 199 8.80 -4.00 7.60
N TYR A 200 8.40 -3.75 8.83
CA TYR A 200 9.11 -4.18 10.03
C TYR A 200 8.22 -5.08 10.88
N SER A 201 8.70 -6.27 11.23
CA SER A 201 8.01 -7.27 12.07
C SER A 201 8.69 -7.37 13.44
N PHE A 202 7.91 -7.49 14.53
CA PHE A 202 8.39 -7.59 15.92
C PHE A 202 7.47 -8.45 16.80
#